data_3896d21ebc0dd8947d77294cdb46840a
#
_entry.id   3896d21ebc0dd8947d77294cdb46840a
#
_cell.length_a   1.000
_cell.length_b   1.000
_cell.length_c   1.000
_cell.angle_alpha   90.00
_cell.angle_beta   90.00
_cell.angle_gamma   90.00
#
_symmetry.space_group_name_H-M   'P 1'
#
loop_
_entity.id
_entity.type
_entity.pdbx_description
1 polymer ?
#
loop_
_entity_poly.entity_id
_entity_poly.type
_entity_poly.pdbx_seq_one_letter_code
_entity_poly.pdbx_strand_id
1 'polypeptide(L)'
;MVHGDTQTSGKRERLIYAHIDRALAHKHIQFALDHQNDSLEQLAAYLRRCADEIGYLPRKCEIIGGEYLDMRFGGWEEALEYCCPGGKKAPDAPLRFEKRKIVRDLYEEQACIVDAALAKASAAPRPAASNRPKTRVWRASE
;
A
#
# COMPACT_ATOMS: atom_id res chain seq x y z
N MET A 1 25.87 19.53 -9.86
CA MET A 1 25.66 18.51 -9.43
C MET A 1 24.35 18.24 -8.95
N VAL A 2 24.03 17.19 -8.90
CA VAL A 2 22.66 16.86 -8.72
C VAL A 2 22.36 16.27 -7.38
N HIS A 3 23.23 16.50 -6.42
CA HIS A 3 22.98 15.92 -5.11
C HIS A 3 21.66 16.37 -4.51
N GLY A 4 21.34 17.65 -4.61
CA GLY A 4 20.11 18.15 -4.07
C GLY A 4 18.91 17.54 -4.77
N ASP A 5 18.97 17.46 -6.08
CA ASP A 5 17.88 16.88 -6.86
C ASP A 5 17.70 15.41 -6.53
N THR A 6 18.80 14.71 -6.40
CA THR A 6 18.74 13.28 -6.08
C THR A 6 18.12 13.08 -4.71
N GLN A 7 18.49 13.88 -3.74
CA GLN A 7 17.92 13.75 -2.41
C GLN A 7 16.43 14.08 -2.40
N THR A 8 16.04 15.13 -3.11
CA THR A 8 14.64 15.51 -3.20
C THR A 8 13.82 14.40 -3.83
N SER A 9 14.35 13.84 -4.90
CA SER A 9 13.68 12.77 -5.62
C SER A 9 13.52 11.54 -4.72
N GLY A 10 14.58 11.18 -4.00
CA GLY A 10 14.51 10.05 -3.10
C GLY A 10 13.52 10.26 -1.97
N LYS A 11 13.45 11.49 -1.46
CA LYS A 11 12.51 11.81 -0.41
C LYS A 11 11.07 11.70 -0.91
N ARG A 12 10.82 12.20 -2.12
CA ARG A 12 9.50 12.11 -2.71
C ARG A 12 9.09 10.66 -2.88
N GLU A 13 9.99 9.84 -3.39
CA GLU A 13 9.70 8.42 -3.58
C GLU A 13 9.39 7.73 -2.26
N ARG A 14 10.15 8.03 -1.23
CA ARG A 14 9.89 7.44 0.09
C ARG A 14 8.52 7.83 0.61
N LEU A 15 8.12 9.08 0.40
CA LEU A 15 6.78 9.52 0.82
C LEU A 15 5.69 8.79 0.05
N ILE A 16 5.89 8.63 -1.26
CA ILE A 16 4.91 7.93 -2.07
C ILE A 16 4.74 6.50 -1.60
N TYR A 17 5.86 5.80 -1.38
CA TYR A 17 5.75 4.40 -0.96
C TYR A 17 5.23 4.26 0.47
N ALA A 18 5.50 5.24 1.33
CA ALA A 18 4.90 5.23 2.66
C ALA A 18 3.39 5.40 2.58
N HIS A 19 2.93 6.26 1.68
CA HIS A 19 1.49 6.43 1.47
C HIS A 19 0.86 5.17 0.91
N ILE A 20 1.54 4.53 -0.04
CA ILE A 20 1.05 3.28 -0.60
C ILE A 20 0.94 2.22 0.48
N ASP A 21 1.94 2.12 1.33
CA ASP A 21 1.94 1.13 2.41
C ASP A 21 0.72 1.32 3.31
N ARG A 22 0.42 2.56 3.68
CA ARG A 22 -0.76 2.85 4.49
C ARG A 22 -2.05 2.53 3.75
N ALA A 23 -2.10 2.87 2.47
CA ALA A 23 -3.29 2.57 1.67
C ALA A 23 -3.50 1.07 1.56
N LEU A 24 -2.43 0.32 1.42
CA LEU A 24 -2.53 -1.14 1.35
C LEU A 24 -3.02 -1.72 2.66
N ALA A 25 -2.50 -1.22 3.79
CA ALA A 25 -2.96 -1.69 5.09
C ALA A 25 -4.45 -1.50 5.24
N HIS A 26 -4.94 -0.34 4.81
CA HIS A 26 -6.37 -0.05 4.86
C HIS A 26 -7.16 -0.99 3.96
N LYS A 27 -6.65 -1.23 2.76
CA LYS A 27 -7.32 -2.13 1.81
C LYS A 27 -7.36 -3.56 2.31
N HIS A 28 -6.31 -4.01 2.98
CA HIS A 28 -6.29 -5.36 3.55
C HIS A 28 -7.36 -5.52 4.63
N ILE A 29 -7.50 -4.51 5.49
CA ILE A 29 -8.52 -4.54 6.53
C ILE A 29 -9.90 -4.51 5.90
N GLN A 30 -10.10 -3.65 4.93
CA GLN A 30 -11.38 -3.54 4.26
C GLN A 30 -11.76 -4.84 3.56
N PHE A 31 -10.78 -5.49 2.94
CA PHE A 31 -11.00 -6.78 2.30
C PHE A 31 -11.53 -7.80 3.31
N ALA A 32 -10.89 -7.88 4.47
CA ALA A 32 -11.31 -8.83 5.49
C ALA A 32 -12.74 -8.55 5.93
N LEU A 33 -13.08 -7.29 6.11
CA LEU A 33 -14.43 -6.93 6.52
C LEU A 33 -15.45 -7.23 5.43
N ASP A 34 -15.11 -6.93 4.19
CA ASP A 34 -16.03 -7.13 3.08
C ASP A 34 -16.28 -8.61 2.80
N HIS A 35 -15.30 -9.46 3.11
CA HIS A 35 -15.36 -10.86 2.75
C HIS A 35 -15.50 -11.80 3.94
N GLN A 36 -15.84 -11.26 5.11
CA GLN A 36 -15.89 -12.08 6.31
C GLN A 36 -16.95 -13.18 6.23
N ASN A 37 -17.95 -12.98 5.41
CA ASN A 37 -19.02 -13.98 5.25
C ASN A 37 -18.89 -14.81 3.98
N ASP A 38 -17.81 -14.63 3.24
CA ASP A 38 -17.59 -15.37 2.02
C ASP A 38 -17.22 -16.82 2.32
N SER A 39 -17.67 -17.72 1.46
CA SER A 39 -17.27 -19.12 1.54
C SER A 39 -15.84 -19.27 1.04
N LEU A 40 -15.24 -20.42 1.36
CA LEU A 40 -13.90 -20.71 0.84
C LEU A 40 -13.90 -20.74 -0.68
N GLU A 41 -15.00 -21.20 -1.28
CA GLU A 41 -15.08 -21.23 -2.73
C GLU A 41 -15.09 -19.83 -3.32
N GLN A 42 -15.77 -18.90 -2.68
CA GLN A 42 -15.79 -17.51 -3.14
C GLN A 42 -14.40 -16.88 -2.99
N LEU A 43 -13.74 -17.17 -1.89
CA LEU A 43 -12.38 -16.65 -1.69
C LEU A 43 -11.40 -17.28 -2.68
N ALA A 44 -11.60 -18.57 -3.00
CA ALA A 44 -10.77 -19.23 -3.98
C ALA A 44 -10.95 -18.62 -5.37
N ALA A 45 -12.18 -18.24 -5.69
CA ALA A 45 -12.44 -17.58 -6.98
C ALA A 45 -11.67 -16.25 -7.08
N TYR A 46 -11.65 -15.49 -5.99
CA TYR A 46 -10.88 -14.26 -5.96
C TYR A 46 -9.40 -14.53 -6.17
N LEU A 47 -8.88 -15.54 -5.47
CA LEU A 47 -7.46 -15.88 -5.56
C LEU A 47 -7.10 -16.36 -6.96
N ARG A 48 -7.98 -17.11 -7.62
CA ARG A 48 -7.76 -17.53 -9.01
C ARG A 48 -7.67 -16.33 -9.94
N ARG A 49 -8.53 -15.35 -9.74
CA ARG A 49 -8.47 -14.13 -10.56
C ARG A 49 -7.15 -13.41 -10.36
N CYS A 50 -6.67 -13.35 -9.13
CA CYS A 50 -5.38 -12.73 -8.86
C CYS A 50 -4.26 -13.48 -9.55
N ALA A 51 -4.29 -14.81 -9.49
CA ALA A 51 -3.28 -15.62 -10.14
C ALA A 51 -3.30 -15.43 -11.65
N ASP A 52 -4.49 -15.34 -12.23
CA ASP A 52 -4.62 -15.12 -13.67
C ASP A 52 -4.04 -13.78 -14.06
N GLU A 53 -4.30 -12.75 -13.28
CA GLU A 53 -3.82 -11.40 -13.58
C GLU A 53 -2.31 -11.30 -13.45
N ILE A 54 -1.74 -11.98 -12.48
CA ILE A 54 -0.30 -11.94 -12.24
C ILE A 54 0.45 -12.91 -13.16
N GLY A 55 -0.16 -14.04 -13.47
CA GLY A 55 0.44 -15.05 -14.34
C GLY A 55 1.10 -16.20 -13.62
N TYR A 56 0.99 -16.25 -12.30
CA TYR A 56 1.53 -17.36 -11.50
C TYR A 56 0.81 -17.34 -10.14
N LEU A 57 1.04 -18.36 -9.34
CA LEU A 57 0.47 -18.40 -8.00
C LEU A 57 1.10 -17.30 -7.16
N PRO A 58 0.30 -16.32 -6.71
CA PRO A 58 0.88 -15.16 -6.05
C PRO A 58 1.40 -15.48 -4.66
N ARG A 59 2.36 -14.69 -4.24
CA ARG A 59 2.77 -14.71 -2.85
C ARG A 59 1.73 -13.92 -2.05
N LYS A 60 1.68 -14.22 -0.77
CA LYS A 60 0.72 -13.59 0.12
C LYS A 60 0.80 -12.06 0.06
N CYS A 61 2.01 -11.53 -0.08
CA CYS A 61 2.20 -10.08 -0.08
C CYS A 61 1.93 -9.43 -1.43
N GLU A 62 1.60 -10.19 -2.45
CA GLU A 62 1.41 -9.66 -3.79
C GLU A 62 -0.03 -9.31 -4.11
N ILE A 63 -0.95 -9.62 -3.23
CA ILE A 63 -2.37 -9.36 -3.48
C ILE A 63 -3.02 -8.73 -2.27
N ILE A 64 -4.14 -8.06 -2.51
CA ILE A 64 -4.93 -7.51 -1.43
C ILE A 64 -5.61 -8.66 -0.69
N GLY A 65 -5.51 -8.63 0.63
CA GLY A 65 -6.19 -9.63 1.46
C GLY A 65 -5.42 -10.92 1.63
N GLY A 66 -4.14 -10.95 1.26
CA GLY A 66 -3.34 -12.19 1.37
C GLY A 66 -3.32 -12.76 2.77
N GLU A 67 -3.11 -11.92 3.78
CA GLU A 67 -3.09 -12.41 5.16
C GLU A 67 -4.43 -12.97 5.59
N TYR A 68 -5.51 -12.34 5.15
CA TYR A 68 -6.85 -12.82 5.48
C TYR A 68 -7.11 -14.18 4.84
N LEU A 69 -6.70 -14.33 3.58
CA LEU A 69 -6.85 -15.61 2.90
C LEU A 69 -6.03 -16.70 3.58
N ASP A 70 -4.80 -16.37 3.96
CA ASP A 70 -3.95 -17.28 4.70
C ASP A 70 -4.68 -17.80 5.94
N MET A 71 -5.25 -16.89 6.71
CA MET A 71 -5.96 -17.24 7.93
C MET A 71 -7.20 -18.10 7.63
N ARG A 72 -7.97 -17.71 6.62
CA ARG A 72 -9.22 -18.42 6.32
C ARG A 72 -8.98 -19.83 5.81
N PHE A 73 -7.90 -20.06 5.06
CA PHE A 73 -7.60 -21.38 4.53
C PHE A 73 -6.72 -22.22 5.45
N GLY A 74 -6.25 -21.64 6.54
CA GLY A 74 -5.40 -22.36 7.46
C GLY A 74 -3.95 -22.43 7.03
N GLY A 75 -3.53 -21.55 6.10
CA GLY A 75 -2.17 -21.50 5.61
C GLY A 75 -2.15 -21.04 4.18
N TRP A 76 -1.07 -20.40 3.77
CA TRP A 76 -0.98 -19.91 2.40
C TRP A 76 -0.87 -21.05 1.39
N GLU A 77 -0.10 -22.07 1.72
CA GLU A 77 0.02 -23.23 0.84
C GLU A 77 -1.33 -23.90 0.66
N GLU A 78 -2.11 -24.00 1.73
CA GLU A 78 -3.44 -24.60 1.65
C GLU A 78 -4.35 -23.76 0.77
N ALA A 79 -4.23 -22.44 0.85
CA ALA A 79 -5.02 -21.56 0.00
C ALA A 79 -4.71 -21.79 -1.47
N LEU A 80 -3.42 -21.83 -1.80
CA LEU A 80 -3.00 -22.04 -3.19
C LEU A 80 -3.41 -23.40 -3.71
N GLU A 81 -3.27 -24.43 -2.88
CA GLU A 81 -3.66 -25.77 -3.28
C GLU A 81 -5.15 -25.86 -3.52
N TYR A 82 -5.93 -25.19 -2.68
CA TYR A 82 -7.39 -25.18 -2.83
C TYR A 82 -7.81 -24.50 -4.13
N CYS A 83 -7.19 -23.36 -4.44
CA CYS A 83 -7.66 -22.57 -5.58
C CYS A 83 -7.08 -23.03 -6.91
N CYS A 84 -5.84 -23.46 -6.95
CA CYS A 84 -5.17 -23.80 -8.21
C CYS A 84 -4.18 -24.94 -7.99
N PRO A 85 -4.70 -26.17 -7.80
CA PRO A 85 -3.76 -27.30 -7.63
C PRO A 85 -2.85 -27.41 -8.85
N GLY A 86 -1.57 -27.52 -8.61
CA GLY A 86 -0.60 -27.64 -9.70
C GLY A 86 -0.35 -26.38 -10.48
N GLY A 87 -0.76 -25.22 -9.97
CA GLY A 87 -0.55 -23.97 -10.67
C GLY A 87 0.93 -23.60 -10.75
N LYS A 88 1.22 -22.67 -11.66
CA LYS A 88 2.58 -22.21 -11.87
C LYS A 88 3.06 -21.42 -10.66
N LYS A 89 4.20 -21.80 -10.14
CA LYS A 89 4.73 -21.15 -8.94
C LYS A 89 5.37 -19.80 -9.26
N ALA A 90 5.41 -18.95 -8.25
CA ALA A 90 6.08 -17.66 -8.36
C ALA A 90 7.57 -17.87 -8.55
N PRO A 91 8.25 -16.92 -9.19
CA PRO A 91 9.71 -16.98 -9.29
C PRO A 91 10.35 -17.03 -7.91
N ASP A 92 11.50 -17.69 -7.83
CA ASP A 92 12.20 -17.84 -6.56
C ASP A 92 12.71 -16.52 -6.01
N ALA A 93 13.10 -15.60 -6.90
CA ALA A 93 13.68 -14.34 -6.46
C ALA A 93 12.67 -13.54 -5.67
N PRO A 94 13.09 -12.92 -4.56
CA PRO A 94 12.17 -12.08 -3.78
C PRO A 94 11.69 -10.91 -4.61
N LEU A 95 10.43 -10.56 -4.43
CA LEU A 95 9.83 -9.44 -5.15
C LEU A 95 9.85 -8.20 -4.26
N ARG A 96 10.58 -7.20 -4.71
CA ARG A 96 10.70 -5.96 -3.95
C ARG A 96 9.35 -5.26 -3.88
N PHE A 97 9.15 -4.51 -2.79
CA PHE A 97 7.88 -3.83 -2.54
C PHE A 97 7.41 -3.04 -3.75
N GLU A 98 8.30 -2.23 -4.34
CA GLU A 98 7.93 -1.34 -5.42
C GLU A 98 7.63 -2.07 -6.72
N LYS A 99 7.93 -3.36 -6.81
CA LYS A 99 7.66 -4.15 -8.02
C LYS A 99 6.34 -4.91 -7.94
N ARG A 100 5.71 -4.95 -6.78
CA ARG A 100 4.46 -5.68 -6.64
C ARG A 100 3.35 -4.99 -7.42
N LYS A 101 2.49 -5.79 -8.05
CA LYS A 101 1.42 -5.25 -8.85
C LYS A 101 0.52 -4.31 -8.05
N ILE A 102 0.16 -4.71 -6.83
CA ILE A 102 -0.73 -3.87 -6.02
C ILE A 102 -0.09 -2.54 -5.66
N VAL A 103 1.23 -2.50 -5.57
CA VAL A 103 1.93 -1.25 -5.31
C VAL A 103 1.95 -0.40 -6.58
N ARG A 104 2.28 -1.01 -7.72
CA ARG A 104 2.31 -0.28 -8.98
C ARG A 104 0.93 0.26 -9.36
N ASP A 105 -0.11 -0.49 -9.04
CA ASP A 105 -1.47 -0.05 -9.35
C ASP A 105 -1.86 1.19 -8.56
N LEU A 106 -1.27 1.39 -7.39
CA LEU A 106 -1.58 2.55 -6.56
C LEU A 106 -0.61 3.70 -6.74
N TYR A 107 0.46 3.49 -7.48
CA TYR A 107 1.54 4.47 -7.53
C TYR A 107 1.07 5.82 -8.04
N GLU A 108 0.37 5.86 -9.17
CA GLU A 108 -0.02 7.13 -9.77
C GLU A 108 -0.94 7.92 -8.87
N GLU A 109 -1.93 7.26 -8.30
CA GLU A 109 -2.88 7.91 -7.42
C GLU A 109 -2.17 8.47 -6.18
N GLN A 110 -1.33 7.66 -5.56
CA GLN A 110 -0.65 8.09 -4.35
C GLN A 110 0.41 9.15 -4.64
N ALA A 111 1.05 9.05 -5.80
CA ALA A 111 2.01 10.06 -6.21
C ALA A 111 1.32 11.42 -6.39
N CYS A 112 0.13 11.42 -6.98
CA CYS A 112 -0.63 12.67 -7.12
C CYS A 112 -0.97 13.28 -5.79
N ILE A 113 -1.36 12.45 -4.82
CA ILE A 113 -1.68 12.92 -3.48
C ILE A 113 -0.45 13.54 -2.82
N VAL A 114 0.68 12.85 -2.91
CA VAL A 114 1.93 13.33 -2.32
C VAL A 114 2.37 14.63 -3.00
N ASP A 115 2.32 14.67 -4.33
CA ASP A 115 2.74 15.86 -5.06
C ASP A 115 1.86 17.06 -4.71
N ALA A 116 0.57 16.85 -4.57
CA ALA A 116 -0.33 17.92 -4.18
C ALA A 116 -0.01 18.42 -2.77
N ALA A 117 0.29 17.51 -1.86
CA ALA A 117 0.63 17.89 -0.50
C ALA A 117 1.96 18.65 -0.46
N LEU A 118 2.94 18.20 -1.25
CA LEU A 118 4.23 18.87 -1.31
C LEU A 118 4.09 20.27 -1.92
N ALA A 119 3.30 20.39 -2.97
CA ALA A 119 3.08 21.68 -3.60
C ALA A 119 2.36 22.63 -2.64
N LYS A 120 1.40 22.13 -1.91
CA LYS A 120 0.67 22.94 -0.95
C LYS A 120 1.59 23.42 0.17
N ALA A 121 2.43 22.52 0.68
CA ALA A 121 3.37 22.89 1.73
C ALA A 121 4.36 23.93 1.24
N SER A 122 4.81 23.77 0.00
CA SER A 122 5.76 24.71 -0.59
C SER A 122 5.16 26.06 -0.87
N ALA A 123 3.90 26.09 -1.27
CA ALA A 123 3.21 27.34 -1.60
C ALA A 123 2.65 28.05 -0.39
N ALA A 124 2.53 27.38 0.75
CA ALA A 124 1.94 27.97 1.93
C ALA A 124 2.77 29.14 2.39
N PRO A 125 2.14 30.24 2.79
CA PRO A 125 2.92 31.36 3.34
C PRO A 125 3.60 30.92 4.61
N ARG A 126 4.75 31.53 4.86
CA ARG A 126 5.45 31.24 6.06
C ARG A 126 4.66 31.74 7.18
N PRO A 127 4.38 30.99 8.09
CA PRO A 127 3.61 31.45 9.21
C PRO A 127 4.45 32.36 9.96
N ALA A 128 4.39 32.95 9.94
CA ALA A 128 5.18 33.53 10.45
C ALA A 128 5.34 33.32 11.73
N ALA A 129 5.49 33.30 11.65
CA ALA A 129 5.58 33.21 12.32
C ALA A 129 4.86 33.63 13.00
N SER A 130 4.57 33.60 12.74
CA SER A 130 4.19 33.94 12.99
C SER A 130 3.55 34.05 13.62
N ASN A 131 3.14 34.07 13.91
CA ASN A 131 2.58 34.21 14.27
C ASN A 131 2.18 33.68 15.18
N ARG A 132 2.35 33.33 15.63
CA ARG A 132 2.13 32.88 16.35
C ARG A 132 1.89 33.03 17.32
N PRO A 133 1.78 33.11 17.48
CA PRO A 133 1.61 33.24 18.27
C PRO A 133 1.26 32.95 19.07
N LYS A 134 0.95 32.87 19.15
CA LYS A 134 0.67 32.78 19.56
C LYS A 134 0.58 32.39 20.43
N THR A 135 0.69 32.33 20.50
CA THR A 135 0.70 32.14 21.04
C THR A 135 0.63 32.32 22.03
N ARG A 136 0.56 32.47 22.24
CA ARG A 136 0.57 32.79 22.87
C ARG A 136 0.09 32.82 23.72
N VAL A 137 -0.26 32.83 23.63
CA VAL A 137 -0.72 32.95 24.02
C VAL A 137 -1.14 32.47 25.05
N TRP A 138 -1.09 32.22 25.22
CA TRP A 138 -1.53 31.79 25.79
C TRP A 138 -1.48 31.93 27.00
N ARG A 139 -0.92 32.21 27.15
CA ARG A 139 -0.77 32.47 27.86
C ARG A 139 -1.13 32.77 28.68
N ALA A 140 -1.51 32.97 28.55
CA ALA A 140 -1.87 33.30 29.03
C ALA A 140 -2.24 33.46 29.81
N SER A 141 -2.41 33.57 29.86
CA SER A 141 -2.68 33.79 30.26
C SER A 141 -2.78 34.07 30.87
N GLU A 142 -2.84 34.28 31.06
CA GLU A 142 -2.84 34.63 31.23
C GLU A 142 -2.99 34.84 31.60
#